data_735e19d4950fd63edd766747144d7e2e
#
_entry.id   735e19d4950fd63edd766747144d7e2e
#
_cell.length_a   1.000
_cell.length_b   1.000
_cell.length_c   1.000
_cell.angle_alpha   90.00
_cell.angle_beta   90.00
_cell.angle_gamma   90.00
#
_symmetry.space_group_name_H-M   'P 1'
#
loop_
_entity.id
_entity.type
_entity.pdbx_description
1 polymer ?
#
loop_
_entity_poly.entity_id
_entity_poly.type
_entity_poly.pdbx_seq_one_letter_code
_entity_poly.pdbx_strand_id
1 'polypeptide(L)'
;MIRTNALLAAAMLAALMLPAGASQANGIAQSDAGFVVKLSADTNASPADTWRMLIAPAKWWSSDHTWSRDAANLYLDAQASVCFCEKLLKSLNAPAGQRIGSVEHMHVLFADPRRGLLRMHGSLGPLQGEALSGTMTITLVKTETGTRIQLEYVVGGYLRMKGEEIAPAVDDMLGQQLAKLALVLDAAPPPEPAAPG
;
A
#
# COMPACT_ATOMS: atom_id res chain seq x y z
N MET A 1 11.90 -72.53 2.53
CA MET A 1 11.89 -71.49 1.45
C MET A 1 10.90 -70.38 1.86
N ILE A 2 11.42 -69.34 2.48
CA ILE A 2 10.61 -68.20 2.96
C ILE A 2 10.99 -67.00 2.10
N ARG A 3 10.03 -66.48 1.31
CA ARG A 3 10.22 -65.26 0.51
C ARG A 3 9.71 -64.08 1.32
N THR A 4 10.60 -63.20 1.72
CA THR A 4 10.31 -61.90 2.35
C THR A 4 10.07 -60.84 1.25
N ASN A 5 8.86 -60.31 1.15
CA ASN A 5 8.54 -59.14 0.33
C ASN A 5 8.82 -57.85 1.13
N ALA A 6 9.77 -57.05 0.65
CA ALA A 6 10.04 -55.73 1.17
C ALA A 6 9.13 -54.72 0.46
N LEU A 7 8.21 -54.08 1.20
CA LEU A 7 7.38 -52.97 0.78
C LEU A 7 8.19 -51.65 0.98
N LEU A 8 8.58 -51.02 -0.12
CA LEU A 8 9.15 -49.68 -0.13
C LEU A 8 7.99 -48.64 0.00
N ALA A 9 7.91 -48.02 1.15
CA ALA A 9 7.00 -46.86 1.38
C ALA A 9 7.69 -45.59 0.86
N ALA A 10 7.24 -45.08 -0.25
CA ALA A 10 7.64 -43.76 -0.75
C ALA A 10 6.87 -42.66 0.02
N ALA A 11 7.56 -41.94 0.90
CA ALA A 11 7.02 -40.74 1.55
C ALA A 11 7.09 -39.57 0.58
N MET A 12 5.93 -39.14 0.05
CA MET A 12 5.80 -37.87 -0.66
C MET A 12 5.86 -36.73 0.35
N LEU A 13 6.93 -35.93 0.35
CA LEU A 13 6.99 -34.62 0.99
C LEU A 13 6.17 -33.64 0.15
N ALA A 14 4.96 -33.35 0.59
CA ALA A 14 4.20 -32.21 0.08
C ALA A 14 4.80 -30.92 0.68
N ALA A 15 5.57 -30.18 -0.10
CA ALA A 15 6.02 -28.85 0.26
C ALA A 15 4.79 -27.93 0.24
N LEU A 16 4.30 -27.54 1.42
CA LEU A 16 3.33 -26.44 1.55
C LEU A 16 4.04 -25.14 1.15
N MET A 17 3.76 -24.68 -0.05
CA MET A 17 4.08 -23.30 -0.44
C MET A 17 3.14 -22.38 0.34
N LEU A 18 3.67 -21.73 1.39
CA LEU A 18 3.00 -20.61 2.05
C LEU A 18 2.96 -19.44 1.06
N PRO A 19 1.82 -18.76 0.88
CA PRO A 19 1.78 -17.58 0.04
C PRO A 19 2.66 -16.50 0.66
N ALA A 20 3.72 -16.10 -0.05
CA ALA A 20 4.49 -14.92 0.27
C ALA A 20 3.58 -13.69 0.11
N GLY A 21 3.50 -12.82 1.12
CA GLY A 21 2.86 -11.53 0.97
C GLY A 21 1.66 -11.24 1.86
N ALA A 22 1.44 -11.96 2.97
CA ALA A 22 0.45 -11.53 3.95
C ALA A 22 0.93 -10.24 4.64
N SER A 23 0.21 -9.12 4.44
CA SER A 23 0.33 -7.94 5.28
C SER A 23 0.04 -8.33 6.73
N GLN A 24 0.95 -8.04 7.64
CA GLN A 24 0.74 -8.26 9.07
C GLN A 24 0.40 -6.92 9.72
N ALA A 25 -0.80 -6.81 10.25
CA ALA A 25 -1.16 -5.70 11.12
C ALA A 25 -0.28 -5.73 12.36
N ASN A 26 0.56 -4.71 12.55
CA ASN A 26 1.47 -4.63 13.70
C ASN A 26 0.80 -3.93 14.90
N GLY A 27 -0.48 -3.61 14.80
CA GLY A 27 -1.30 -3.12 15.88
C GLY A 27 -1.82 -1.70 15.68
N ILE A 28 -2.95 -1.44 16.35
CA ILE A 28 -3.61 -0.14 16.45
C ILE A 28 -3.38 0.39 17.86
N ALA A 29 -2.86 1.60 17.98
CA ALA A 29 -2.84 2.35 19.23
C ALA A 29 -3.88 3.48 19.14
N GLN A 30 -4.73 3.64 20.15
CA GLN A 30 -5.81 4.63 20.18
C GLN A 30 -5.74 5.47 21.46
N SER A 31 -6.22 6.70 21.35
CA SER A 31 -6.44 7.63 22.45
C SER A 31 -7.57 8.62 22.08
N ASP A 32 -7.98 9.46 23.03
CA ASP A 32 -8.94 10.54 22.77
C ASP A 32 -8.43 11.56 21.74
N ALA A 33 -7.12 11.64 21.52
CA ALA A 33 -6.47 12.56 20.58
C ALA A 33 -6.36 12.00 19.15
N GLY A 34 -6.57 10.69 18.95
CA GLY A 34 -6.44 10.04 17.65
C GLY A 34 -5.97 8.60 17.72
N PHE A 35 -5.41 8.09 16.63
CA PHE A 35 -4.96 6.72 16.51
C PHE A 35 -3.70 6.58 15.65
N VAL A 36 -3.03 5.44 15.79
CA VAL A 36 -1.89 5.05 14.97
C VAL A 36 -2.15 3.67 14.39
N VAL A 37 -1.97 3.53 13.07
CA VAL A 37 -1.98 2.25 12.36
C VAL A 37 -0.55 1.92 11.94
N LYS A 38 -0.09 0.68 12.21
CA LYS A 38 1.22 0.17 11.81
C LYS A 38 1.06 -1.13 11.06
N LEU A 39 1.53 -1.17 9.84
CA LEU A 39 1.44 -2.30 8.94
C LEU A 39 2.80 -2.62 8.34
N SER A 40 3.00 -3.88 7.97
CA SER A 40 4.14 -4.28 7.16
C SER A 40 3.77 -5.38 6.17
N ALA A 41 4.46 -5.39 5.03
CA ALA A 41 4.41 -6.47 4.05
C ALA A 41 5.81 -6.72 3.48
N ASP A 42 6.11 -7.96 3.17
CA ASP A 42 7.35 -8.35 2.50
C ASP A 42 7.09 -8.64 1.02
N THR A 43 8.06 -8.36 0.16
CA THR A 43 8.06 -8.65 -1.27
C THR A 43 9.46 -9.12 -1.70
N ASN A 44 9.52 -9.94 -2.75
CA ASN A 44 10.79 -10.37 -3.35
C ASN A 44 11.44 -9.29 -4.23
N ALA A 45 10.74 -8.20 -4.50
CA ALA A 45 11.24 -7.09 -5.31
C ALA A 45 12.36 -6.32 -4.59
N SER A 46 13.29 -5.78 -5.37
CA SER A 46 14.35 -4.91 -4.83
C SER A 46 13.76 -3.61 -4.26
N PRO A 47 14.45 -2.91 -3.32
CA PRO A 47 13.99 -1.61 -2.83
C PRO A 47 13.75 -0.59 -3.93
N ALA A 48 14.56 -0.62 -5.00
CA ALA A 48 14.40 0.29 -6.14
C ALA A 48 13.13 -0.02 -6.96
N ASP A 49 12.83 -1.29 -7.20
CA ASP A 49 11.61 -1.71 -7.88
C ASP A 49 10.37 -1.43 -7.03
N THR A 50 10.47 -1.72 -5.74
CA THR A 50 9.42 -1.41 -4.76
C THR A 50 9.11 0.08 -4.73
N TRP A 51 10.13 0.94 -4.73
CA TRP A 51 9.94 2.39 -4.81
C TRP A 51 9.21 2.81 -6.07
N ARG A 52 9.64 2.31 -7.24
CA ARG A 52 9.00 2.63 -8.53
C ARG A 52 7.53 2.23 -8.57
N MET A 53 7.19 1.07 -7.99
CA MET A 53 5.81 0.63 -7.91
C MET A 53 5.02 1.44 -6.88
N LEU A 54 5.59 1.70 -5.70
CA LEU A 54 4.97 2.47 -4.63
C LEU A 54 4.47 3.84 -5.13
N ILE A 55 5.30 4.56 -5.88
CA ILE A 55 4.96 5.89 -6.40
C ILE A 55 4.07 5.87 -7.66
N ALA A 56 3.60 4.70 -8.07
CA ALA A 56 2.69 4.52 -9.20
C ALA A 56 1.34 3.91 -8.73
N PRO A 57 0.55 4.61 -7.89
CA PRO A 57 -0.64 4.05 -7.24
C PRO A 57 -1.69 3.54 -8.22
N ALA A 58 -1.78 4.11 -9.42
CA ALA A 58 -2.65 3.63 -10.48
C ALA A 58 -2.44 2.15 -10.85
N LYS A 59 -1.26 1.58 -10.55
CA LYS A 59 -0.91 0.20 -10.92
C LYS A 59 -1.28 -0.83 -9.85
N TRP A 60 -1.49 -0.41 -8.60
CA TRP A 60 -1.67 -1.35 -7.50
C TRP A 60 -2.80 -1.00 -6.54
N TRP A 61 -3.23 0.26 -6.42
CA TRP A 61 -4.33 0.64 -5.54
C TRP A 61 -5.64 -0.03 -5.95
N SER A 62 -6.54 -0.31 -5.00
CA SER A 62 -7.85 -0.85 -5.32
C SER A 62 -8.80 0.23 -5.81
N SER A 63 -9.48 -0.01 -6.92
CA SER A 63 -10.50 0.91 -7.45
C SER A 63 -11.68 1.10 -6.49
N ASP A 64 -11.96 0.10 -5.63
CA ASP A 64 -13.03 0.18 -4.62
C ASP A 64 -12.74 1.25 -3.54
N HIS A 65 -11.47 1.64 -3.39
CA HIS A 65 -11.01 2.66 -2.46
C HIS A 65 -10.58 3.94 -3.19
N THR A 66 -11.33 4.32 -4.23
CA THR A 66 -11.17 5.58 -4.97
C THR A 66 -12.52 6.29 -5.09
N TRP A 67 -12.50 7.61 -5.18
CA TRP A 67 -13.70 8.41 -5.41
C TRP A 67 -14.25 8.27 -6.83
N SER A 68 -13.36 8.09 -7.81
CA SER A 68 -13.71 7.89 -9.22
C SER A 68 -14.10 6.43 -9.53
N ARG A 69 -13.92 5.50 -8.59
CA ARG A 69 -14.06 4.05 -8.77
C ARG A 69 -13.12 3.46 -9.83
N ASP A 70 -12.01 4.16 -10.08
CA ASP A 70 -10.99 3.72 -11.02
C ASP A 70 -9.60 4.18 -10.56
N ALA A 71 -8.76 3.22 -10.16
CA ALA A 71 -7.41 3.48 -9.71
C ALA A 71 -6.53 4.12 -10.80
N ALA A 72 -6.87 4.00 -12.09
CA ALA A 72 -6.15 4.66 -13.19
C ALA A 72 -6.17 6.19 -13.07
N ASN A 73 -7.10 6.76 -12.30
CA ASN A 73 -7.18 8.20 -12.04
C ASN A 73 -6.27 8.67 -10.90
N LEU A 74 -5.66 7.75 -10.16
CA LEU A 74 -4.70 8.08 -9.10
C LEU A 74 -3.34 8.45 -9.68
N TYR A 75 -2.69 9.42 -9.06
CA TYR A 75 -1.30 9.77 -9.36
C TYR A 75 -0.58 10.27 -8.12
N LEU A 76 0.71 10.03 -8.08
CA LEU A 76 1.60 10.49 -7.01
C LEU A 76 2.88 11.02 -7.66
N ASP A 77 3.14 12.30 -7.47
CA ASP A 77 4.46 12.88 -7.72
C ASP A 77 5.21 12.93 -6.39
N ALA A 78 6.26 12.11 -6.27
CA ALA A 78 7.04 11.95 -5.05
C ALA A 78 8.06 13.09 -4.87
N GLN A 79 7.58 14.34 -4.91
CA GLN A 79 8.32 15.55 -4.62
C GLN A 79 7.63 16.33 -3.51
N ALA A 80 8.41 16.99 -2.64
CA ALA A 80 7.85 17.80 -1.56
C ALA A 80 6.88 18.86 -2.10
N SER A 81 5.77 19.07 -1.39
CA SER A 81 4.68 19.98 -1.76
C SER A 81 3.82 19.56 -2.96
N VAL A 82 4.03 18.38 -3.51
CA VAL A 82 3.16 17.76 -4.53
C VAL A 82 2.29 16.68 -3.89
N CYS A 83 1.32 16.14 -4.60
CA CYS A 83 0.27 15.33 -3.99
C CYS A 83 0.21 13.88 -4.43
N PHE A 84 -0.32 13.05 -3.54
CA PHE A 84 -1.06 11.85 -3.86
C PHE A 84 -2.50 12.27 -4.12
N CYS A 85 -2.89 12.30 -5.39
CA CYS A 85 -4.12 12.89 -5.86
C CYS A 85 -4.91 11.94 -6.77
N GLU A 86 -6.19 12.27 -6.96
CA GLU A 86 -7.11 11.56 -7.84
C GLU A 86 -7.83 12.56 -8.76
N LYS A 87 -7.99 12.20 -10.04
CA LYS A 87 -8.83 12.92 -11.00
C LYS A 87 -10.25 12.39 -10.89
N LEU A 88 -11.22 13.27 -10.73
CA LEU A 88 -12.63 12.90 -10.79
C LEU A 88 -13.12 12.89 -12.23
N LEU A 89 -14.04 11.98 -12.53
CA LEU A 89 -14.63 11.89 -13.86
C LEU A 89 -15.43 13.14 -14.20
N LYS A 90 -15.25 13.63 -15.42
CA LYS A 90 -16.07 14.71 -15.95
C LYS A 90 -17.47 14.17 -16.27
N SER A 91 -18.52 14.87 -15.83
CA SER A 91 -19.88 14.55 -16.25
C SER A 91 -20.02 14.60 -17.77
N LEU A 92 -20.74 13.66 -18.35
CA LEU A 92 -21.03 13.63 -19.79
C LEU A 92 -21.71 14.91 -20.30
N ASN A 93 -22.48 15.58 -19.42
CA ASN A 93 -23.19 16.82 -19.71
C ASN A 93 -22.46 18.07 -19.20
N ALA A 94 -21.18 17.97 -18.87
CA ALA A 94 -20.42 19.09 -18.37
C ALA A 94 -20.24 20.17 -19.46
N PRO A 95 -20.43 21.45 -19.13
CA PRO A 95 -20.24 22.56 -20.05
C PRO A 95 -18.83 22.55 -20.67
N ALA A 96 -18.72 23.09 -21.89
CA ALA A 96 -17.41 23.29 -22.51
C ALA A 96 -16.54 24.19 -21.61
N GLY A 97 -15.26 23.80 -21.43
CA GLY A 97 -14.32 24.55 -20.58
C GLY A 97 -14.41 24.26 -19.08
N GLN A 98 -15.39 23.47 -18.59
CA GLN A 98 -15.43 23.06 -17.20
C GLN A 98 -14.19 22.24 -16.84
N ARG A 99 -13.52 22.60 -15.73
CA ARG A 99 -12.40 21.83 -15.18
C ARG A 99 -12.87 20.49 -14.64
N ILE A 100 -12.04 19.46 -14.76
CA ILE A 100 -12.23 18.18 -14.10
C ILE A 100 -12.03 18.40 -12.59
N GLY A 101 -12.89 17.81 -11.77
CA GLY A 101 -12.72 17.79 -10.31
C GLY A 101 -11.49 16.96 -9.94
N SER A 102 -10.97 17.16 -8.75
CA SER A 102 -9.86 16.39 -8.20
C SER A 102 -9.99 16.24 -6.69
N VAL A 103 -9.32 15.22 -6.17
CA VAL A 103 -9.17 14.98 -4.73
C VAL A 103 -7.67 14.98 -4.42
N GLU A 104 -7.25 15.72 -3.42
CA GLU A 104 -5.96 15.53 -2.78
C GLU A 104 -6.15 14.55 -1.61
N HIS A 105 -5.57 13.36 -1.73
CA HIS A 105 -5.57 12.38 -0.64
C HIS A 105 -4.55 12.75 0.43
N MET A 106 -3.36 13.11 -0.01
CA MET A 106 -2.25 13.56 0.84
C MET A 106 -1.28 14.43 0.03
N HIS A 107 -0.55 15.30 0.68
CA HIS A 107 0.61 15.95 0.06
C HIS A 107 1.92 15.41 0.61
N VAL A 108 2.95 15.42 -0.23
CA VAL A 108 4.27 14.88 0.09
C VAL A 108 5.03 15.87 0.97
N LEU A 109 5.48 15.41 2.14
CA LEU A 109 6.37 16.15 3.03
C LEU A 109 7.84 15.81 2.76
N PHE A 110 8.11 14.55 2.46
CA PHE A 110 9.46 14.03 2.31
C PHE A 110 9.46 12.84 1.38
N ALA A 111 10.36 12.81 0.40
CA ALA A 111 10.58 11.69 -0.48
C ALA A 111 12.09 11.52 -0.74
N ASP A 112 12.64 10.37 -0.36
CA ASP A 112 14.04 10.02 -0.64
C ASP A 112 14.13 8.55 -1.08
N PRO A 113 14.25 8.29 -2.39
CA PRO A 113 14.34 6.92 -2.92
C PRO A 113 15.59 6.18 -2.45
N ARG A 114 16.70 6.89 -2.12
CA ARG A 114 17.93 6.25 -1.64
C ARG A 114 17.76 5.72 -0.21
N ARG A 115 16.98 6.42 0.62
CA ARG A 115 16.63 5.99 1.97
C ARG A 115 15.40 5.09 2.00
N GLY A 116 14.70 4.93 0.86
CA GLY A 116 13.44 4.23 0.81
C GLY A 116 12.36 4.87 1.68
N LEU A 117 12.34 6.21 1.80
CA LEU A 117 11.44 6.91 2.71
C LEU A 117 10.50 7.85 1.96
N LEU A 118 9.21 7.61 2.12
CA LEU A 118 8.12 8.49 1.67
C LEU A 118 7.29 8.91 2.89
N ARG A 119 7.13 10.23 3.08
CA ARG A 119 6.23 10.77 4.10
C ARG A 119 5.25 11.72 3.48
N MET A 120 3.97 11.51 3.79
CA MET A 120 2.85 12.30 3.29
C MET A 120 1.98 12.76 4.45
N HIS A 121 1.26 13.85 4.26
CA HIS A 121 0.34 14.42 5.23
C HIS A 121 -1.03 14.65 4.61
N GLY A 122 -2.10 14.28 5.32
CA GLY A 122 -3.47 14.43 4.88
C GLY A 122 -4.42 13.44 5.54
N SER A 123 -5.67 13.48 5.13
CA SER A 123 -6.73 12.58 5.59
C SER A 123 -7.26 11.77 4.43
N LEU A 124 -7.32 10.44 4.59
CA LEU A 124 -7.76 9.53 3.53
C LEU A 124 -9.29 9.38 3.51
N GLY A 125 -9.87 9.33 2.33
CA GLY A 125 -11.28 9.00 2.09
C GLY A 125 -12.25 9.85 2.92
N PRO A 126 -13.20 9.22 3.63
CA PRO A 126 -14.21 9.94 4.43
C PRO A 126 -13.63 10.79 5.56
N LEU A 127 -12.40 10.48 6.01
CA LEU A 127 -11.72 11.27 7.04
C LEU A 127 -11.45 12.72 6.60
N GLN A 128 -11.45 13.01 5.30
CA GLN A 128 -11.30 14.36 4.76
C GLN A 128 -12.43 15.30 5.17
N GLY A 129 -13.61 14.77 5.52
CA GLY A 129 -14.75 15.54 6.02
C GLY A 129 -14.69 15.83 7.52
N GLU A 130 -13.68 15.34 8.23
CA GLU A 130 -13.48 15.52 9.66
C GLU A 130 -12.42 16.60 9.94
N ALA A 131 -12.44 17.17 11.14
CA ALA A 131 -11.42 18.13 11.57
C ALA A 131 -10.20 17.41 12.15
N LEU A 132 -9.67 16.44 11.39
CA LEU A 132 -8.47 15.68 11.73
C LEU A 132 -7.48 15.68 10.56
N SER A 133 -6.26 15.33 10.87
CA SER A 133 -5.22 15.15 9.88
C SER A 133 -4.29 14.01 10.28
N GLY A 134 -3.56 13.47 9.32
CA GLY A 134 -2.65 12.37 9.58
C GLY A 134 -1.33 12.51 8.84
N THR A 135 -0.31 11.85 9.38
CA THR A 135 0.99 11.72 8.74
C THR A 135 1.24 10.25 8.46
N MET A 136 1.36 9.92 7.17
CA MET A 136 1.72 8.58 6.72
C MET A 136 3.21 8.55 6.40
N THR A 137 3.92 7.59 6.98
CA THR A 137 5.32 7.31 6.69
C THR A 137 5.44 5.90 6.14
N ILE A 138 6.02 5.76 4.95
CA ILE A 138 6.33 4.47 4.34
C ILE A 138 7.85 4.35 4.27
N THR A 139 8.38 3.24 4.80
CA THR A 139 9.81 2.94 4.80
C THR A 139 10.06 1.61 4.12
N LEU A 140 11.00 1.59 3.20
CA LEU A 140 11.45 0.40 2.49
C LEU A 140 12.75 -0.10 3.11
N VAL A 141 12.71 -1.28 3.72
CA VAL A 141 13.86 -1.90 4.36
C VAL A 141 14.33 -3.09 3.53
N LYS A 142 15.59 -3.07 3.08
CA LYS A 142 16.16 -4.21 2.38
C LYS A 142 16.21 -5.43 3.29
N THR A 143 15.77 -6.59 2.79
CA THR A 143 15.87 -7.89 3.44
C THR A 143 16.82 -8.81 2.67
N GLU A 144 17.02 -10.02 3.13
CA GLU A 144 17.84 -11.03 2.42
C GLU A 144 17.20 -11.44 1.10
N THR A 145 15.86 -11.48 1.03
CA THR A 145 15.11 -11.96 -0.13
C THR A 145 14.46 -10.86 -0.97
N GLY A 146 14.48 -9.59 -0.51
CA GLY A 146 13.82 -8.51 -1.21
C GLY A 146 13.66 -7.25 -0.36
N THR A 147 12.42 -6.83 -0.13
CA THR A 147 12.10 -5.59 0.59
C THR A 147 10.97 -5.81 1.57
N ARG A 148 11.13 -5.30 2.79
CA ARG A 148 10.04 -5.08 3.74
C ARG A 148 9.51 -3.67 3.60
N ILE A 149 8.22 -3.55 3.31
CA ILE A 149 7.49 -2.29 3.26
C ILE A 149 6.86 -2.08 4.63
N GLN A 150 7.21 -1.00 5.32
CA GLN A 150 6.62 -0.61 6.59
C GLN A 150 5.79 0.64 6.38
N LEU A 151 4.56 0.64 6.89
CA LEU A 151 3.64 1.77 6.83
C LEU A 151 3.22 2.13 8.24
N GLU A 152 3.38 3.40 8.61
CA GLU A 152 2.84 3.99 9.83
C GLU A 152 1.95 5.18 9.45
N TYR A 153 0.71 5.19 9.94
CA TYR A 153 -0.23 6.28 9.75
C TYR A 153 -0.69 6.81 11.11
N VAL A 154 -0.22 7.98 11.47
CA VAL A 154 -0.54 8.68 12.72
C VAL A 154 -1.61 9.71 12.43
N VAL A 155 -2.78 9.58 13.05
CA VAL A 155 -3.95 10.43 12.83
C VAL A 155 -4.35 11.11 14.14
N GLY A 156 -4.63 12.40 14.08
CA GLY A 156 -5.09 13.18 15.23
C GLY A 156 -6.02 14.33 14.83
N GLY A 157 -6.80 14.81 15.80
CA GLY A 157 -7.73 15.90 15.62
C GLY A 157 -9.13 15.57 16.12
N TYR A 158 -10.11 16.43 15.79
CA TYR A 158 -11.50 16.23 16.18
C TYR A 158 -12.21 15.31 15.19
N LEU A 159 -12.79 14.25 15.71
CA LEU A 159 -13.53 13.23 14.97
C LEU A 159 -14.96 13.15 15.51
N ARG A 160 -15.97 13.28 14.64
CA ARG A 160 -17.39 13.12 15.00
C ARG A 160 -17.81 11.67 15.15
N MET A 161 -17.09 10.76 14.49
CA MET A 161 -17.24 9.30 14.62
C MET A 161 -16.44 8.80 15.81
N LYS A 162 -16.77 7.61 16.30
CA LYS A 162 -16.00 6.98 17.38
C LYS A 162 -14.66 6.45 16.84
N GLY A 163 -13.56 6.83 17.49
CA GLY A 163 -12.24 6.36 17.13
C GLY A 163 -12.13 4.83 17.13
N GLU A 164 -12.83 4.16 18.06
CA GLU A 164 -12.90 2.70 18.18
C GLU A 164 -13.47 2.01 16.94
N GLU A 165 -14.32 2.68 16.18
CA GLU A 165 -14.92 2.14 14.95
C GLU A 165 -14.07 2.46 13.73
N ILE A 166 -13.45 3.64 13.71
CA ILE A 166 -12.75 4.14 12.52
C ILE A 166 -11.33 3.60 12.38
N ALA A 167 -10.62 3.44 13.50
CA ALA A 167 -9.22 2.99 13.43
C ALA A 167 -9.08 1.55 12.89
N PRO A 168 -9.93 0.56 13.27
CA PRO A 168 -9.92 -0.77 12.63
C PRO A 168 -10.26 -0.72 11.14
N ALA A 169 -11.20 0.15 10.72
CA ALA A 169 -11.57 0.28 9.31
C ALA A 169 -10.43 0.88 8.48
N VAL A 170 -9.67 1.82 9.03
CA VAL A 170 -8.46 2.39 8.39
C VAL A 170 -7.34 1.35 8.32
N ASP A 171 -7.13 0.57 9.39
CA ASP A 171 -6.15 -0.52 9.43
C ASP A 171 -6.45 -1.57 8.36
N ASP A 172 -7.68 -2.05 8.29
CA ASP A 172 -8.12 -3.04 7.29
C ASP A 172 -7.96 -2.51 5.86
N MET A 173 -8.43 -1.30 5.58
CA MET A 173 -8.31 -0.68 4.27
C MET A 173 -6.84 -0.53 3.84
N LEU A 174 -5.98 0.02 4.70
CA LEU A 174 -4.55 0.20 4.39
C LEU A 174 -3.84 -1.15 4.29
N GLY A 175 -4.23 -2.13 5.11
CA GLY A 175 -3.74 -3.50 5.05
C GLY A 175 -4.01 -4.15 3.70
N GLN A 176 -5.23 -4.01 3.18
CA GLN A 176 -5.59 -4.49 1.85
C GLN A 176 -4.76 -3.82 0.74
N GLN A 177 -4.55 -2.50 0.83
CA GLN A 177 -3.71 -1.79 -0.16
C GLN A 177 -2.26 -2.27 -0.12
N LEU A 178 -1.70 -2.41 1.08
CA LEU A 178 -0.32 -2.85 1.25
C LEU A 178 -0.11 -4.30 0.76
N ALA A 179 -1.05 -5.19 1.05
CA ALA A 179 -1.04 -6.57 0.55
C ALA A 179 -1.12 -6.61 -0.98
N LYS A 180 -1.97 -5.76 -1.59
CA LYS A 180 -2.08 -5.68 -3.05
C LYS A 180 -0.81 -5.14 -3.69
N LEU A 181 -0.15 -4.15 -3.08
CA LEU A 181 1.16 -3.66 -3.55
C LEU A 181 2.19 -4.79 -3.56
N ALA A 182 2.31 -5.57 -2.48
CA ALA A 182 3.23 -6.69 -2.40
C ALA A 182 2.92 -7.76 -3.46
N LEU A 183 1.65 -8.09 -3.65
CA LEU A 183 1.20 -9.07 -4.64
C LEU A 183 1.55 -8.65 -6.08
N VAL A 184 1.34 -7.38 -6.43
CA VAL A 184 1.69 -6.85 -7.75
C VAL A 184 3.20 -6.85 -7.98
N LEU A 185 3.98 -6.54 -6.95
CA LEU A 185 5.44 -6.57 -7.00
C LEU A 185 5.96 -7.99 -7.24
N ASP A 186 5.40 -8.99 -6.56
CA ASP A 186 5.84 -10.39 -6.68
C ASP A 186 5.37 -11.04 -7.99
N ALA A 187 4.30 -10.53 -8.61
CA ALA A 187 3.82 -10.97 -9.91
C ALA A 187 4.55 -10.30 -11.09
N ALA A 188 5.28 -9.21 -10.85
CA ALA A 188 6.01 -8.52 -11.90
C ALA A 188 7.22 -9.37 -12.38
N PRO A 189 7.47 -9.45 -13.70
CA PRO A 189 8.68 -10.12 -14.19
C PRO A 189 9.92 -9.38 -13.65
N PRO A 190 11.03 -10.11 -13.41
CA PRO A 190 12.27 -9.47 -13.01
C PRO A 190 12.69 -8.41 -14.04
N PRO A 191 13.26 -7.28 -13.59
CA PRO A 191 13.69 -6.23 -14.50
C PRO A 191 14.68 -6.79 -15.52
N GLU A 192 14.48 -6.41 -16.77
CA GLU A 192 15.41 -6.74 -17.85
C GLU A 192 16.81 -6.23 -17.48
N PRO A 193 17.87 -7.04 -17.60
CA PRO A 193 19.21 -6.57 -17.28
C PRO A 193 19.54 -5.37 -18.14
N ALA A 194 20.07 -4.30 -17.51
CA ALA A 194 20.46 -3.08 -18.21
C ALA A 194 21.39 -3.46 -19.38
N ALA A 195 21.07 -2.99 -20.58
CA ALA A 195 21.93 -3.20 -21.73
C ALA A 195 23.34 -2.69 -21.40
N PRO A 196 24.39 -3.43 -21.75
CA PRO A 196 25.75 -2.99 -21.53
C PRO A 196 25.98 -1.69 -22.28
N GLY A 197 26.30 -0.61 -21.53
CA GLY A 197 26.65 0.71 -22.06
C GLY A 197 28.05 0.73 -22.67
#